data_df9a9bad8b8c758f5f015d366d2d3b91
#
_entry.id   df9a9bad8b8c758f5f015d366d2d3b91
#
_cell.length_a   1.000
_cell.length_b   1.000
_cell.length_c   1.000
_cell.angle_alpha   90.00
_cell.angle_beta   90.00
_cell.angle_gamma   90.00
#
_symmetry.space_group_name_H-M   'P 1'
#
loop_
_entity.id
_entity.type
_entity.pdbx_description
1 polymer ?
#
loop_
_entity_poly.entity_id
_entity_poly.type
_entity_poly.pdbx_seq_one_letter_code
_entity_poly.pdbx_strand_id
1 'polypeptide(L)'
;MTNKLHSLTVLRAIAATTVIFFHTLAPTGHTFGGFGVDIFFVLSGFVIALVLDSPGMTARHFLADRIARIVPLYWLLTFSVFAATLIAPSLFNSTTANLGNLLKSLLFIPYRKESGEIFPMLFVGWTLNYEMMFYMVAAVSLILMRRHRLLFASALILAIFCVVRASGSHGAIATFYSHERVFEFPLGFTAWWLWKRGIRINPVLAACTVAGCYVWMAFVDWHQMADAPLLYFGIPAFLMVFGSLSLESMIGSDPLTRGAIFVGNASYAVYLSHPYCVEAARKLLPKAIHGFDVTSPIGVATIIVVATAVGGMLYWFVDKPLHTGARRLLHRLLKMPRHGTRHAVINQPVMAAHDVPARNVSVKQDAI
;
A
#
# COMPACT_ATOMS: atom_id res chain seq x y z
N MET A 1 -4.39 -15.60 21.42
CA MET A 1 -4.67 -14.19 21.06
C MET A 1 -3.89 -13.84 19.79
N THR A 2 -4.59 -13.37 18.80
CA THR A 2 -4.07 -13.16 17.45
C THR A 2 -3.35 -11.80 17.39
N ASN A 3 -2.03 -11.75 17.38
CA ASN A 3 -1.27 -10.49 17.35
C ASN A 3 -1.25 -9.89 15.92
N LYS A 4 -2.11 -8.90 15.68
CA LYS A 4 -1.99 -8.03 14.51
C LYS A 4 -0.68 -7.24 14.62
N LEU A 5 0.02 -7.02 13.53
CA LEU A 5 1.17 -6.11 13.50
C LEU A 5 0.65 -4.67 13.49
N HIS A 6 0.41 -4.14 14.69
CA HIS A 6 -0.12 -2.79 14.88
C HIS A 6 0.87 -1.72 14.46
N SER A 7 2.18 -1.97 14.63
CA SER A 7 3.23 -1.06 14.18
C SER A 7 3.16 -0.80 12.67
N LEU A 8 2.97 -1.83 11.86
CA LEU A 8 2.78 -1.66 10.42
C LEU A 8 1.45 -0.97 10.08
N THR A 9 0.42 -1.16 10.91
CA THR A 9 -0.85 -0.45 10.72
C THR A 9 -0.70 1.04 11.02
N VAL A 10 0.06 1.40 12.07
CA VAL A 10 0.41 2.80 12.37
C VAL A 10 1.27 3.40 11.25
N LEU A 11 2.26 2.65 10.75
CA LEU A 11 3.08 3.11 9.62
C LEU A 11 2.22 3.38 8.37
N ARG A 12 1.19 2.57 8.11
CA ARG A 12 0.20 2.84 7.03
C ARG A 12 -0.58 4.13 7.25
N ALA A 13 -0.93 4.46 8.50
CA ALA A 13 -1.58 5.72 8.81
C ALA A 13 -0.66 6.91 8.51
N ILE A 14 0.62 6.82 8.92
CA ILE A 14 1.64 7.83 8.63
C ILE A 14 1.76 8.00 7.10
N ALA A 15 1.97 6.91 6.36
CA ALA A 15 2.11 6.95 4.90
C ALA A 15 0.90 7.59 4.20
N ALA A 16 -0.34 7.22 4.60
CA ALA A 16 -1.55 7.80 4.03
C ALA A 16 -1.66 9.30 4.32
N THR A 17 -1.40 9.72 5.56
CA THR A 17 -1.42 11.15 5.95
C THR A 17 -0.37 11.95 5.20
N THR A 18 0.82 11.38 5.01
CA THR A 18 1.92 11.99 4.25
C THR A 18 1.50 12.24 2.78
N VAL A 19 0.81 11.30 2.14
CA VAL A 19 0.30 11.48 0.77
C VAL A 19 -0.81 12.54 0.71
N ILE A 20 -1.69 12.63 1.71
CA ILE A 20 -2.69 13.72 1.77
C ILE A 20 -1.97 15.07 1.85
N PHE A 21 -0.94 15.15 2.67
CA PHE A 21 -0.14 16.37 2.83
C PHE A 21 0.47 16.81 1.49
N PHE A 22 1.04 15.87 0.71
CA PHE A 22 1.56 16.12 -0.63
C PHE A 22 0.52 16.78 -1.53
N HIS A 23 -0.68 16.20 -1.64
CA HIS A 23 -1.73 16.73 -2.51
C HIS A 23 -2.33 18.04 -1.98
N THR A 24 -2.26 18.28 -0.68
CA THR A 24 -2.69 19.55 -0.10
C THR A 24 -1.73 20.69 -0.42
N LEU A 25 -0.43 20.44 -0.46
CA LEU A 25 0.60 21.44 -0.73
C LEU A 25 0.97 21.58 -2.21
N ALA A 26 0.81 20.55 -3.03
CA ALA A 26 1.25 20.54 -4.43
C ALA A 26 0.90 21.80 -5.24
N PRO A 27 -0.31 22.41 -5.11
CA PRO A 27 -0.64 23.63 -5.82
C PRO A 27 0.07 24.90 -5.31
N THR A 28 0.76 24.85 -4.16
CA THR A 28 1.60 25.96 -3.68
C THR A 28 3.01 25.95 -4.30
N GLY A 29 3.29 24.95 -5.14
CA GLY A 29 4.63 24.74 -5.73
C GLY A 29 5.59 23.95 -4.82
N HIS A 30 5.14 23.56 -3.63
CA HIS A 30 5.93 22.73 -2.72
C HIS A 30 5.54 21.26 -2.86
N THR A 31 6.54 20.41 -3.04
CA THR A 31 6.35 18.95 -3.03
C THR A 31 6.84 18.41 -1.69
N PHE A 32 5.97 17.73 -0.96
CA PHE A 32 6.34 17.05 0.28
C PHE A 32 5.34 15.93 0.55
N GLY A 33 5.83 14.71 0.63
CA GLY A 33 5.02 13.57 1.07
C GLY A 33 4.63 12.59 -0.03
N GLY A 34 5.08 12.79 -1.27
CA GLY A 34 4.92 11.82 -2.35
C GLY A 34 5.51 10.45 -2.02
N PHE A 35 6.56 10.42 -1.22
CA PHE A 35 7.24 9.22 -0.73
C PHE A 35 6.39 8.31 0.18
N GLY A 36 5.23 8.74 0.63
CA GLY A 36 4.30 7.86 1.33
C GLY A 36 3.88 6.64 0.48
N VAL A 37 3.92 6.76 -0.84
CA VAL A 37 3.68 5.66 -1.78
C VAL A 37 4.77 4.59 -1.69
N ASP A 38 6.02 4.98 -1.58
CA ASP A 38 7.17 4.07 -1.51
C ASP A 38 7.10 3.22 -0.23
N ILE A 39 6.65 3.81 0.89
CA ILE A 39 6.35 3.06 2.12
C ILE A 39 5.23 2.02 1.87
N PHE A 40 4.16 2.38 1.15
CA PHE A 40 3.10 1.43 0.83
C PHE A 40 3.58 0.27 -0.05
N PHE A 41 4.46 0.49 -1.01
CA PHE A 41 4.97 -0.57 -1.86
C PHE A 41 5.82 -1.57 -1.07
N VAL A 42 6.71 -1.11 -0.20
CA VAL A 42 7.48 -2.01 0.68
C VAL A 42 6.55 -2.76 1.65
N LEU A 43 5.57 -2.08 2.25
CA LEU A 43 4.55 -2.72 3.10
C LEU A 43 3.76 -3.78 2.34
N SER A 44 3.38 -3.51 1.09
CA SER A 44 2.66 -4.46 0.24
C SER A 44 3.52 -5.69 -0.05
N GLY A 45 4.81 -5.49 -0.37
CA GLY A 45 5.77 -6.57 -0.51
C GLY A 45 5.86 -7.45 0.75
N PHE A 46 5.99 -6.84 1.95
CA PHE A 46 6.00 -7.57 3.21
C PHE A 46 4.73 -8.42 3.42
N VAL A 47 3.56 -7.82 3.21
CA VAL A 47 2.27 -8.52 3.36
C VAL A 47 2.11 -9.65 2.35
N ILE A 48 2.53 -9.45 1.09
CA ILE A 48 2.52 -10.49 0.06
C ILE A 48 3.46 -11.63 0.47
N ALA A 49 4.67 -11.35 0.95
CA ALA A 49 5.61 -12.37 1.41
C ALA A 49 5.03 -13.23 2.54
N LEU A 50 4.37 -12.59 3.52
CA LEU A 50 3.69 -13.26 4.61
C LEU A 50 2.60 -14.23 4.09
N VAL A 51 1.85 -13.83 3.06
CA VAL A 51 0.80 -14.65 2.45
C VAL A 51 1.40 -15.79 1.61
N LEU A 52 2.44 -15.53 0.82
CA LEU A 52 3.12 -16.54 0.01
C LEU A 52 3.78 -17.64 0.84
N ASP A 53 4.20 -17.32 2.07
CA ASP A 53 4.75 -18.29 3.02
C ASP A 53 3.68 -19.08 3.78
N SER A 54 2.42 -18.67 3.72
CA SER A 54 1.34 -19.34 4.46
C SER A 54 1.10 -20.77 3.94
N PRO A 55 1.05 -21.80 4.84
CA PRO A 55 0.77 -23.16 4.44
C PRO A 55 -0.58 -23.30 3.71
N GLY A 56 -0.59 -24.03 2.62
CA GLY A 56 -1.82 -24.29 1.84
C GLY A 56 -2.33 -23.10 1.00
N MET A 57 -1.60 -21.97 0.96
CA MET A 57 -1.98 -20.87 0.08
C MET A 57 -1.87 -21.28 -1.39
N THR A 58 -2.95 -21.08 -2.13
CA THR A 58 -3.01 -21.28 -3.58
C THR A 58 -3.16 -19.97 -4.33
N ALA A 59 -2.72 -19.92 -5.58
CA ALA A 59 -2.88 -18.72 -6.42
C ALA A 59 -4.34 -18.28 -6.51
N ARG A 60 -5.27 -19.22 -6.56
CA ARG A 60 -6.71 -18.95 -6.62
C ARG A 60 -7.24 -18.24 -5.38
N HIS A 61 -6.87 -18.73 -4.17
CA HIS A 61 -7.25 -18.08 -2.92
C HIS A 61 -6.60 -16.71 -2.79
N PHE A 62 -5.31 -16.63 -3.12
CA PHE A 62 -4.56 -15.38 -3.10
C PHE A 62 -5.21 -14.31 -3.98
N LEU A 63 -5.44 -14.61 -5.26
CA LEU A 63 -6.04 -13.65 -6.20
C LEU A 63 -7.46 -13.25 -5.80
N ALA A 64 -8.29 -14.20 -5.37
CA ALA A 64 -9.65 -13.90 -4.92
C ALA A 64 -9.66 -12.92 -3.75
N ASP A 65 -8.80 -13.11 -2.75
CA ASP A 65 -8.71 -12.24 -1.58
C ASP A 65 -8.14 -10.85 -1.96
N ARG A 66 -7.16 -10.78 -2.89
CA ARG A 66 -6.59 -9.51 -3.35
C ARG A 66 -7.57 -8.74 -4.24
N ILE A 67 -8.23 -9.41 -5.19
CA ILE A 67 -9.26 -8.81 -6.04
C ILE A 67 -10.41 -8.27 -5.17
N ALA A 68 -10.91 -9.07 -4.21
CA ALA A 68 -11.95 -8.62 -3.30
C ALA A 68 -11.54 -7.37 -2.48
N ARG A 69 -10.25 -7.23 -2.19
CA ARG A 69 -9.73 -6.11 -1.40
C ARG A 69 -9.64 -4.82 -2.19
N ILE A 70 -9.22 -4.89 -3.46
CA ILE A 70 -8.89 -3.69 -4.26
C ILE A 70 -10.02 -3.32 -5.20
N VAL A 71 -10.49 -4.27 -6.00
CA VAL A 71 -11.33 -3.98 -7.16
C VAL A 71 -12.65 -3.28 -6.83
N PRO A 72 -13.41 -3.67 -5.79
CA PRO A 72 -14.75 -3.12 -5.61
C PRO A 72 -14.77 -1.61 -5.36
N LEU A 73 -13.94 -1.12 -4.43
CA LEU A 73 -13.88 0.31 -4.13
C LEU A 73 -13.23 1.10 -5.27
N TYR A 74 -12.15 0.56 -5.86
CA TYR A 74 -11.49 1.21 -7.00
C TYR A 74 -12.44 1.38 -8.20
N TRP A 75 -13.18 0.34 -8.55
CA TRP A 75 -14.17 0.42 -9.64
C TRP A 75 -15.28 1.42 -9.33
N LEU A 76 -15.83 1.38 -8.11
CA LEU A 76 -16.86 2.33 -7.68
C LEU A 76 -16.40 3.78 -7.87
N LEU A 77 -15.21 4.11 -7.39
CA LEU A 77 -14.66 5.47 -7.50
C LEU A 77 -14.28 5.80 -8.96
N THR A 78 -13.77 4.85 -9.74
CA THR A 78 -13.45 5.05 -11.16
C THR A 78 -14.71 5.34 -11.96
N PHE A 79 -15.82 4.61 -11.74
CA PHE A 79 -17.12 4.90 -12.35
C PHE A 79 -17.67 6.25 -11.90
N SER A 80 -17.48 6.63 -10.64
CA SER A 80 -17.90 7.95 -10.15
C SER A 80 -17.14 9.08 -10.85
N VAL A 81 -15.83 8.91 -11.10
CA VAL A 81 -15.03 9.86 -11.88
C VAL A 81 -15.52 9.91 -13.33
N PHE A 82 -15.76 8.77 -13.95
CA PHE A 82 -16.29 8.71 -15.32
C PHE A 82 -17.63 9.43 -15.44
N ALA A 83 -18.57 9.17 -14.54
CA ALA A 83 -19.86 9.86 -14.51
C ALA A 83 -19.69 11.37 -14.29
N ALA A 84 -18.79 11.77 -13.37
CA ALA A 84 -18.52 13.19 -13.11
C ALA A 84 -17.91 13.90 -14.36
N THR A 85 -17.04 13.22 -15.12
CA THR A 85 -16.48 13.79 -16.36
C THR A 85 -17.51 13.90 -17.48
N LEU A 86 -18.57 13.08 -17.49
CA LEU A 86 -19.69 13.21 -18.41
C LEU A 86 -20.60 14.41 -18.06
N ILE A 87 -20.87 14.61 -16.77
CA ILE A 87 -21.82 15.63 -16.28
C ILE A 87 -21.17 17.02 -16.24
N ALA A 88 -19.92 17.10 -15.80
CA ALA A 88 -19.20 18.34 -15.57
C ALA A 88 -17.73 18.27 -16.07
N PRO A 89 -17.49 18.17 -17.38
CA PRO A 89 -16.14 17.99 -17.94
C PRO A 89 -15.19 19.14 -17.58
N SER A 90 -15.72 20.36 -17.37
CA SER A 90 -14.93 21.53 -16.98
C SER A 90 -14.28 21.45 -15.59
N LEU A 91 -14.67 20.48 -14.75
CA LEU A 91 -14.04 20.25 -13.46
C LEU A 91 -12.75 19.43 -13.56
N PHE A 92 -12.47 18.84 -14.72
CA PHE A 92 -11.33 17.93 -14.93
C PHE A 92 -10.37 18.49 -15.97
N ASN A 93 -9.10 18.71 -15.57
CA ASN A 93 -8.09 19.29 -16.45
C ASN A 93 -7.47 18.26 -17.42
N SER A 94 -7.37 16.99 -17.03
CA SER A 94 -6.63 15.96 -17.79
C SER A 94 -7.37 14.63 -17.95
N THR A 95 -8.62 14.55 -17.52
CA THR A 95 -9.42 13.32 -17.61
C THR A 95 -10.62 13.54 -18.50
N THR A 96 -10.70 12.78 -19.59
CA THR A 96 -11.80 12.82 -20.56
C THR A 96 -12.70 11.61 -20.41
N ALA A 97 -13.99 11.76 -20.76
CA ALA A 97 -14.97 10.66 -20.72
C ALA A 97 -14.80 9.73 -21.93
N ASN A 98 -13.71 8.96 -21.95
CA ASN A 98 -13.39 7.99 -22.99
C ASN A 98 -13.59 6.57 -22.48
N LEU A 99 -14.42 5.77 -23.16
CA LEU A 99 -14.70 4.37 -22.79
C LEU A 99 -13.45 3.48 -22.86
N GLY A 100 -12.55 3.69 -23.83
CA GLY A 100 -11.30 2.96 -23.93
C GLY A 100 -10.40 3.22 -22.71
N ASN A 101 -10.33 4.48 -22.24
CA ASN A 101 -9.60 4.86 -21.04
C ASN A 101 -10.26 4.30 -19.77
N LEU A 102 -11.60 4.26 -19.73
CA LEU A 102 -12.34 3.60 -18.64
C LEU A 102 -11.99 2.10 -18.57
N LEU A 103 -12.09 1.38 -19.68
CA LEU A 103 -11.78 -0.04 -19.71
C LEU A 103 -10.33 -0.34 -19.30
N LYS A 104 -9.37 0.43 -19.82
CA LYS A 104 -7.96 0.29 -19.41
C LYS A 104 -7.77 0.55 -17.92
N SER A 105 -8.44 1.58 -17.38
CA SER A 105 -8.40 1.88 -15.94
C SER A 105 -8.98 0.73 -15.11
N LEU A 106 -10.15 0.21 -15.44
CA LEU A 106 -10.79 -0.91 -14.74
C LEU A 106 -9.97 -2.20 -14.79
N LEU A 107 -9.20 -2.40 -15.87
CA LEU A 107 -8.32 -3.56 -16.06
C LEU A 107 -6.89 -3.32 -15.56
N PHE A 108 -6.61 -2.18 -14.94
CA PHE A 108 -5.27 -1.82 -14.42
C PHE A 108 -4.18 -1.82 -15.50
N ILE A 109 -4.54 -1.42 -16.74
CA ILE A 109 -3.61 -1.32 -17.86
C ILE A 109 -3.09 0.12 -17.95
N PRO A 110 -1.77 0.36 -17.80
CA PRO A 110 -1.19 1.70 -17.98
C PRO A 110 -1.44 2.22 -19.41
N TYR A 111 -1.89 3.47 -19.52
CA TYR A 111 -2.09 4.14 -20.78
C TYR A 111 -1.70 5.62 -20.67
N ARG A 112 -1.38 6.23 -21.80
CA ARG A 112 -1.06 7.66 -21.89
C ARG A 112 -2.36 8.43 -22.13
N LYS A 113 -2.61 9.41 -21.28
CA LYS A 113 -3.70 10.37 -21.44
C LYS A 113 -3.39 11.35 -22.58
N GLU A 114 -4.39 12.12 -22.99
CA GLU A 114 -4.23 13.21 -23.95
C GLU A 114 -3.26 14.29 -23.45
N SER A 115 -3.13 14.45 -22.13
CA SER A 115 -2.16 15.35 -21.47
C SER A 115 -0.71 14.85 -21.56
N GLY A 116 -0.46 13.62 -22.05
CA GLY A 116 0.86 13.01 -22.11
C GLY A 116 1.22 12.18 -20.88
N GLU A 117 0.52 12.33 -19.78
CA GLU A 117 0.76 11.62 -18.52
C GLU A 117 0.25 10.18 -18.56
N ILE A 118 0.91 9.29 -17.79
CA ILE A 118 0.52 7.87 -17.68
C ILE A 118 -0.21 7.65 -16.36
N PHE A 119 -1.49 7.98 -16.33
CA PHE A 119 -2.36 7.80 -15.18
C PHE A 119 -3.71 7.18 -15.59
N PRO A 120 -4.34 6.34 -14.75
CA PRO A 120 -5.72 5.91 -14.96
C PRO A 120 -6.70 7.08 -14.76
N MET A 121 -8.00 6.84 -15.02
CA MET A 121 -9.05 7.85 -14.80
C MET A 121 -9.07 8.35 -13.35
N LEU A 122 -9.10 7.44 -12.40
CA LEU A 122 -8.83 7.73 -10.97
C LEU A 122 -7.31 7.82 -10.82
N PHE A 123 -6.72 9.02 -10.90
CA PHE A 123 -5.29 9.18 -11.12
C PHE A 123 -4.42 8.48 -10.06
N VAL A 124 -4.78 8.50 -8.77
CA VAL A 124 -4.05 7.80 -7.70
C VAL A 124 -4.03 6.28 -7.88
N GLY A 125 -4.89 5.73 -8.73
CA GLY A 125 -4.90 4.31 -9.08
C GLY A 125 -3.67 3.83 -9.86
N TRP A 126 -2.74 4.74 -10.24
CA TRP A 126 -1.49 4.32 -10.86
C TRP A 126 -0.69 3.38 -9.97
N THR A 127 -0.75 3.55 -8.65
CA THR A 127 -0.10 2.64 -7.70
C THR A 127 -0.71 1.24 -7.72
N LEU A 128 -2.02 1.16 -7.99
CA LEU A 128 -2.73 -0.12 -8.10
C LEU A 128 -2.35 -0.90 -9.37
N ASN A 129 -1.90 -0.22 -10.44
CA ASN A 129 -1.35 -0.90 -11.62
C ASN A 129 -0.10 -1.70 -11.24
N TYR A 130 0.82 -1.12 -10.43
CA TYR A 130 1.95 -1.86 -9.86
C TYR A 130 1.48 -3.00 -8.97
N GLU A 131 0.55 -2.73 -8.07
CA GLU A 131 0.07 -3.71 -7.10
C GLU A 131 -0.58 -4.92 -7.80
N MET A 132 -1.38 -4.70 -8.85
CA MET A 132 -1.95 -5.79 -9.65
C MET A 132 -0.89 -6.58 -10.42
N MET A 133 0.13 -5.94 -10.97
CA MET A 133 1.27 -6.62 -11.60
C MET A 133 1.97 -7.54 -10.57
N PHE A 134 2.22 -7.07 -9.34
CA PHE A 134 2.80 -7.88 -8.27
C PHE A 134 1.90 -9.04 -7.84
N TYR A 135 0.58 -8.85 -7.81
CA TYR A 135 -0.34 -9.94 -7.53
C TYR A 135 -0.28 -11.03 -8.61
N MET A 136 -0.12 -10.65 -9.88
CA MET A 136 0.07 -11.62 -10.95
C MET A 136 1.40 -12.35 -10.81
N VAL A 137 2.50 -11.65 -10.53
CA VAL A 137 3.82 -12.25 -10.26
C VAL A 137 3.75 -13.21 -9.07
N ALA A 138 3.10 -12.82 -7.98
CA ALA A 138 2.91 -13.65 -6.80
C ALA A 138 2.06 -14.90 -7.11
N ALA A 139 1.00 -14.76 -7.89
CA ALA A 139 0.16 -15.88 -8.30
C ALA A 139 0.93 -16.88 -9.20
N VAL A 140 1.70 -16.37 -10.16
CA VAL A 140 2.59 -17.20 -11.01
C VAL A 140 3.61 -17.94 -10.13
N SER A 141 4.19 -17.25 -9.14
CA SER A 141 5.11 -17.86 -8.18
C SER A 141 4.45 -18.99 -7.36
N LEU A 142 3.18 -18.83 -6.95
CA LEU A 142 2.41 -19.86 -6.25
C LEU A 142 2.11 -21.08 -7.12
N ILE A 143 1.92 -20.88 -8.44
CA ILE A 143 1.63 -21.96 -9.39
C ILE A 143 2.89 -22.75 -9.71
N LEU A 144 4.01 -22.05 -10.00
CA LEU A 144 5.21 -22.66 -10.52
C LEU A 144 6.16 -23.17 -9.44
N MET A 145 6.17 -22.53 -8.25
CA MET A 145 7.15 -22.81 -7.21
C MET A 145 6.52 -23.37 -5.94
N ARG A 146 7.00 -24.55 -5.49
CA ARG A 146 6.69 -25.07 -4.15
C ARG A 146 7.61 -24.49 -3.06
N ARG A 147 8.88 -24.27 -3.40
CA ARG A 147 9.92 -23.66 -2.55
C ARG A 147 10.44 -22.41 -3.24
N HIS A 148 11.05 -21.52 -2.50
CA HIS A 148 11.71 -20.29 -3.01
C HIS A 148 10.80 -19.32 -3.78
N ARG A 149 9.49 -19.29 -3.43
CA ARG A 149 8.47 -18.45 -4.09
C ARG A 149 8.88 -16.99 -4.16
N LEU A 150 9.46 -16.44 -3.08
CA LEU A 150 9.87 -15.04 -3.02
C LEU A 150 11.08 -14.75 -3.92
N LEU A 151 12.06 -15.66 -3.95
CA LEU A 151 13.20 -15.54 -4.86
C LEU A 151 12.75 -15.56 -6.32
N PHE A 152 11.85 -16.48 -6.66
CA PHE A 152 11.27 -16.57 -8.00
C PHE A 152 10.48 -15.30 -8.35
N ALA A 153 9.65 -14.79 -7.43
CA ALA A 153 8.91 -13.56 -7.64
C ALA A 153 9.86 -12.37 -7.86
N SER A 154 10.93 -12.25 -7.06
CA SER A 154 11.95 -11.21 -7.22
C SER A 154 12.68 -11.32 -8.56
N ALA A 155 13.07 -12.55 -8.96
CA ALA A 155 13.72 -12.80 -10.25
C ALA A 155 12.77 -12.47 -11.42
N LEU A 156 11.48 -12.78 -11.31
CA LEU A 156 10.50 -12.46 -12.35
C LEU A 156 10.28 -10.94 -12.47
N ILE A 157 10.23 -10.21 -11.35
CA ILE A 157 10.19 -8.74 -11.36
C ILE A 157 11.42 -8.15 -12.05
N LEU A 158 12.62 -8.63 -11.70
CA LEU A 158 13.86 -8.22 -12.34
C LEU A 158 13.85 -8.53 -13.84
N ALA A 159 13.40 -9.73 -14.23
CA ALA A 159 13.30 -10.12 -15.63
C ALA A 159 12.34 -9.20 -16.41
N ILE A 160 11.15 -8.91 -15.87
CA ILE A 160 10.19 -7.97 -16.46
C ILE A 160 10.84 -6.60 -16.64
N PHE A 161 11.50 -6.07 -15.61
CA PHE A 161 12.19 -4.79 -15.67
C PHE A 161 13.27 -4.77 -16.75
N CYS A 162 14.14 -5.78 -16.79
CA CYS A 162 15.22 -5.88 -17.78
C CYS A 162 14.69 -5.99 -19.22
N VAL A 163 13.66 -6.83 -19.45
CA VAL A 163 13.04 -6.99 -20.76
C VAL A 163 12.41 -5.68 -21.22
N VAL A 164 11.67 -5.00 -20.35
CA VAL A 164 11.05 -3.72 -20.66
C VAL A 164 12.08 -2.65 -20.97
N ARG A 165 13.16 -2.56 -20.19
CA ARG A 165 14.28 -1.62 -20.45
C ARG A 165 15.00 -1.94 -21.74
N ALA A 166 15.30 -3.21 -22.00
CA ALA A 166 16.00 -3.66 -23.20
C ALA A 166 15.16 -3.50 -24.48
N SER A 167 13.82 -3.49 -24.36
CA SER A 167 12.93 -3.32 -25.52
C SER A 167 13.06 -1.95 -26.20
N GLY A 168 13.60 -0.93 -25.51
CA GLY A 168 13.65 0.45 -26.00
C GLY A 168 12.30 1.07 -26.31
N SER A 169 11.19 0.41 -25.93
CA SER A 169 9.85 0.88 -26.23
C SER A 169 9.48 2.10 -25.40
N HIS A 170 8.92 3.13 -26.05
CA HIS A 170 8.35 4.32 -25.42
C HIS A 170 6.83 4.21 -25.19
N GLY A 171 6.24 3.03 -25.39
CA GLY A 171 4.84 2.76 -25.10
C GLY A 171 4.52 2.94 -23.60
N ALA A 172 3.26 3.29 -23.28
CA ALA A 172 2.84 3.59 -21.92
C ALA A 172 3.18 2.46 -20.91
N ILE A 173 2.97 1.20 -21.29
CA ILE A 173 3.26 0.02 -20.45
C ILE A 173 4.76 -0.10 -20.18
N ALA A 174 5.59 0.06 -21.22
CA ALA A 174 7.05 -0.03 -21.08
C ALA A 174 7.58 1.11 -20.20
N THR A 175 7.20 2.35 -20.49
CA THR A 175 7.59 3.52 -19.68
C THR A 175 7.19 3.35 -18.22
N PHE A 176 5.98 2.82 -17.96
CA PHE A 176 5.45 2.65 -16.60
C PHE A 176 6.25 1.61 -15.80
N TYR A 177 6.45 0.40 -16.35
CA TYR A 177 7.11 -0.69 -15.62
C TYR A 177 8.65 -0.67 -15.69
N SER A 178 9.25 0.26 -16.44
CA SER A 178 10.70 0.50 -16.43
C SER A 178 11.17 1.39 -15.26
N HIS A 179 10.28 1.79 -14.37
CA HIS A 179 10.60 2.62 -13.21
C HIS A 179 11.14 1.77 -12.05
N GLU A 180 12.15 2.24 -11.34
CA GLU A 180 12.84 1.50 -10.27
C GLU A 180 11.96 1.13 -9.07
N ARG A 181 10.81 1.79 -8.89
CA ARG A 181 9.82 1.46 -7.83
C ARG A 181 9.35 0.00 -7.85
N VAL A 182 9.50 -0.71 -8.97
CA VAL A 182 9.22 -2.15 -9.02
C VAL A 182 10.04 -2.96 -8.01
N PHE A 183 11.22 -2.47 -7.60
CA PHE A 183 12.09 -3.14 -6.64
C PHE A 183 11.72 -2.92 -5.17
N GLU A 184 10.80 -2.04 -4.86
CA GLU A 184 10.33 -1.79 -3.49
C GLU A 184 9.57 -2.99 -2.91
N PHE A 185 8.91 -3.79 -3.76
CA PHE A 185 8.28 -5.03 -3.33
C PHE A 185 9.29 -6.12 -2.93
N PRO A 186 10.33 -6.43 -3.71
CA PRO A 186 11.45 -7.26 -3.23
C PRO A 186 12.09 -6.78 -1.93
N LEU A 187 12.20 -5.47 -1.70
CA LEU A 187 12.62 -4.94 -0.40
C LEU A 187 11.65 -5.33 0.72
N GLY A 188 10.34 -5.29 0.46
CA GLY A 188 9.32 -5.81 1.39
C GLY A 188 9.46 -7.32 1.67
N PHE A 189 9.81 -8.14 0.65
CA PHE A 189 10.12 -9.56 0.83
C PHE A 189 11.34 -9.75 1.73
N THR A 190 12.35 -8.91 1.56
CA THR A 190 13.56 -8.92 2.38
C THR A 190 13.24 -8.56 3.83
N ALA A 191 12.41 -7.54 4.08
CA ALA A 191 11.96 -7.16 5.43
C ALA A 191 11.23 -8.33 6.12
N TRP A 192 10.34 -9.03 5.39
CA TRP A 192 9.65 -10.20 5.89
C TRP A 192 10.63 -11.34 6.22
N TRP A 193 11.60 -11.61 5.34
CA TRP A 193 12.58 -12.69 5.53
C TRP A 193 13.46 -12.45 6.76
N LEU A 194 13.94 -11.22 6.97
CA LEU A 194 14.67 -10.84 8.18
C LEU A 194 13.80 -11.00 9.42
N TRP A 195 12.57 -10.51 9.36
CA TRP A 195 11.62 -10.60 10.46
C TRP A 195 11.27 -12.05 10.82
N LYS A 196 11.06 -12.93 9.84
CA LYS A 196 10.78 -14.36 10.04
C LYS A 196 11.96 -15.09 10.70
N ARG A 197 13.19 -14.67 10.45
CA ARG A 197 14.41 -15.19 11.11
C ARG A 197 14.59 -14.69 12.53
N GLY A 198 13.69 -13.89 13.06
CA GLY A 198 13.81 -13.33 14.40
C GLY A 198 14.76 -12.14 14.49
N ILE A 199 15.30 -11.65 13.37
CA ILE A 199 16.20 -10.50 13.37
C ILE A 199 15.38 -9.27 13.75
N ARG A 200 15.82 -8.60 14.81
CA ARG A 200 15.23 -7.38 15.37
C ARG A 200 16.35 -6.42 15.71
N ILE A 201 16.03 -5.14 15.68
CA ILE A 201 16.95 -4.10 16.17
C ILE A 201 16.45 -3.56 17.50
N ASN A 202 17.36 -3.00 18.27
CA ASN A 202 17.00 -2.38 19.55
C ASN A 202 15.88 -1.35 19.34
N PRO A 203 14.84 -1.28 20.18
CA PRO A 203 13.71 -0.38 20.00
C PRO A 203 14.07 1.10 19.88
N VAL A 204 15.07 1.57 20.64
CA VAL A 204 15.53 2.97 20.52
C VAL A 204 16.15 3.22 19.14
N LEU A 205 17.05 2.31 18.71
CA LEU A 205 17.65 2.39 17.37
C LEU A 205 16.57 2.29 16.28
N ALA A 206 15.56 1.43 16.47
CA ALA A 206 14.43 1.29 15.55
C ALA A 206 13.65 2.60 15.42
N ALA A 207 13.33 3.25 16.55
CA ALA A 207 12.64 4.53 16.55
C ALA A 207 13.48 5.64 15.87
N CYS A 208 14.78 5.70 16.17
CA CYS A 208 15.69 6.63 15.50
C CYS A 208 15.78 6.36 14.00
N THR A 209 15.83 5.10 13.58
CA THR A 209 15.87 4.70 12.17
C THR A 209 14.59 5.12 11.45
N VAL A 210 13.41 4.82 12.03
CA VAL A 210 12.12 5.21 11.43
C VAL A 210 12.01 6.73 11.31
N ALA A 211 12.33 7.47 12.37
CA ALA A 211 12.28 8.92 12.36
C ALA A 211 13.32 9.53 11.40
N GLY A 212 14.56 9.05 11.44
CA GLY A 212 15.64 9.54 10.58
C GLY A 212 15.37 9.28 9.10
N CYS A 213 14.87 8.09 8.74
CA CYS A 213 14.48 7.78 7.37
C CYS A 213 13.29 8.65 6.90
N TYR A 214 12.31 8.89 7.76
CA TYR A 214 11.20 9.79 7.43
C TYR A 214 11.69 11.22 7.16
N VAL A 215 12.54 11.75 8.03
CA VAL A 215 13.14 13.10 7.87
C VAL A 215 14.00 13.16 6.61
N TRP A 216 14.78 12.11 6.32
CA TRP A 216 15.57 12.01 5.10
C TRP A 216 14.68 12.05 3.84
N MET A 217 13.66 11.20 3.78
CA MET A 217 12.74 11.17 2.63
C MET A 217 12.03 12.52 2.45
N ALA A 218 11.65 13.16 3.56
CA ALA A 218 11.07 14.49 3.57
C ALA A 218 12.04 15.55 3.02
N PHE A 219 13.30 15.50 3.43
CA PHE A 219 14.35 16.40 2.96
C PHE A 219 14.59 16.24 1.45
N VAL A 220 14.72 15.00 0.99
CA VAL A 220 14.94 14.68 -0.43
C VAL A 220 13.77 15.16 -1.30
N ASP A 221 12.54 14.89 -0.87
CA ASP A 221 11.31 15.27 -1.59
C ASP A 221 11.15 16.79 -1.63
N TRP A 222 11.42 17.48 -0.50
CA TRP A 222 11.38 18.94 -0.43
C TRP A 222 12.39 19.61 -1.38
N HIS A 223 13.58 19.03 -1.54
CA HIS A 223 14.64 19.54 -2.42
C HIS A 223 14.55 18.97 -3.84
N GLN A 224 13.52 18.18 -4.14
CA GLN A 224 13.28 17.56 -5.45
C GLN A 224 14.47 16.71 -5.97
N MET A 225 15.22 16.09 -5.05
CA MET A 225 16.38 15.23 -5.36
C MET A 225 15.90 13.79 -5.63
N ALA A 226 15.25 13.55 -6.77
CA ALA A 226 14.60 12.25 -7.04
C ALA A 226 15.17 11.52 -8.26
N ASP A 227 16.44 11.72 -8.59
CA ASP A 227 17.15 11.08 -9.71
C ASP A 227 17.45 9.59 -9.46
N ALA A 228 17.47 9.12 -8.21
CA ALA A 228 17.63 7.72 -7.82
C ALA A 228 16.54 7.28 -6.83
N PRO A 229 15.27 7.09 -7.27
CA PRO A 229 14.12 6.86 -6.39
C PRO A 229 14.28 5.66 -5.45
N LEU A 230 14.86 4.56 -5.94
CA LEU A 230 15.09 3.37 -5.12
C LEU A 230 16.03 3.65 -3.95
N LEU A 231 17.08 4.44 -4.19
CA LEU A 231 18.07 4.78 -3.17
C LEU A 231 17.50 5.79 -2.15
N TYR A 232 16.82 6.82 -2.64
CA TYR A 232 16.38 7.94 -1.80
C TYR A 232 15.06 7.66 -1.08
N PHE A 233 14.21 6.81 -1.62
CA PHE A 233 12.90 6.49 -1.05
C PHE A 233 12.72 5.00 -0.73
N GLY A 234 13.06 4.10 -1.67
CA GLY A 234 12.85 2.66 -1.49
C GLY A 234 13.64 2.06 -0.33
N ILE A 235 14.95 2.36 -0.23
CA ILE A 235 15.80 1.86 0.87
C ILE A 235 15.36 2.45 2.21
N PRO A 236 15.14 3.77 2.38
CA PRO A 236 14.58 4.31 3.61
C PRO A 236 13.21 3.73 3.97
N ALA A 237 12.31 3.54 3.00
CA ALA A 237 11.02 2.88 3.23
C ALA A 237 11.19 1.45 3.76
N PHE A 238 12.14 0.68 3.21
CA PHE A 238 12.49 -0.64 3.73
C PHE A 238 12.97 -0.57 5.19
N LEU A 239 13.88 0.36 5.51
CA LEU A 239 14.37 0.55 6.88
C LEU A 239 13.25 0.98 7.84
N MET A 240 12.30 1.80 7.38
CA MET A 240 11.13 2.18 8.17
C MET A 240 10.21 0.99 8.43
N VAL A 241 9.92 0.16 7.43
CA VAL A 241 9.10 -1.06 7.59
C VAL A 241 9.79 -2.03 8.54
N PHE A 242 11.08 -2.31 8.34
CA PHE A 242 11.83 -3.23 9.19
C PHE A 242 12.00 -2.70 10.62
N GLY A 243 12.30 -1.42 10.80
CA GLY A 243 12.35 -0.77 12.10
C GLY A 243 11.02 -0.82 12.85
N SER A 244 9.92 -0.52 12.14
CA SER A 244 8.58 -0.57 12.74
C SER A 244 8.22 -1.96 13.30
N LEU A 245 8.67 -3.04 12.66
CA LEU A 245 8.47 -4.41 13.18
C LEU A 245 9.15 -4.64 14.54
N SER A 246 10.23 -3.93 14.84
CA SER A 246 10.93 -4.01 16.13
C SER A 246 10.24 -3.17 17.22
N LEU A 247 9.33 -2.27 16.84
CA LEU A 247 8.56 -1.42 17.75
C LEU A 247 7.20 -2.03 18.14
N GLU A 248 6.84 -3.24 17.67
CA GLU A 248 5.52 -3.84 17.89
C GLU A 248 5.15 -3.94 19.37
N SER A 249 6.12 -4.30 20.23
CA SER A 249 5.90 -4.40 21.67
C SER A 249 5.68 -3.06 22.38
N MET A 250 6.00 -1.94 21.73
CA MET A 250 5.84 -0.59 22.27
C MET A 250 4.50 0.04 21.85
N ILE A 251 3.76 -0.60 20.94
CA ILE A 251 2.46 -0.09 20.49
C ILE A 251 1.44 -0.27 21.61
N GLY A 252 1.04 0.86 22.20
CA GLY A 252 0.07 0.91 23.28
C GLY A 252 -1.38 0.76 22.82
N SER A 253 -2.29 0.92 23.80
CA SER A 253 -3.74 0.92 23.56
C SER A 253 -4.40 2.27 23.91
N ASP A 254 -3.60 3.33 23.98
CA ASP A 254 -4.06 4.69 24.23
C ASP A 254 -4.94 5.21 23.08
N PRO A 255 -5.73 6.29 23.29
CA PRO A 255 -6.66 6.80 22.29
C PRO A 255 -5.98 7.25 20.98
N LEU A 256 -4.79 7.82 21.04
CA LEU A 256 -4.04 8.27 19.87
C LEU A 256 -3.60 7.08 19.02
N THR A 257 -3.02 6.06 19.65
CA THR A 257 -2.64 4.80 19.00
C THR A 257 -3.85 4.10 18.37
N ARG A 258 -5.00 4.06 19.07
CA ARG A 258 -6.24 3.50 18.50
C ARG A 258 -6.73 4.30 17.30
N GLY A 259 -6.63 5.62 17.33
CA GLY A 259 -6.93 6.50 16.20
C GLY A 259 -6.01 6.22 15.01
N ALA A 260 -4.70 6.12 15.22
CA ALA A 260 -3.73 5.80 14.19
C ALA A 260 -3.99 4.40 13.59
N ILE A 261 -4.31 3.40 14.40
CA ILE A 261 -4.69 2.06 13.93
C ILE A 261 -5.98 2.11 13.09
N PHE A 262 -6.97 2.94 13.47
CA PHE A 262 -8.19 3.12 12.67
C PHE A 262 -7.85 3.71 11.30
N VAL A 263 -7.08 4.81 11.24
CA VAL A 263 -6.64 5.44 9.99
C VAL A 263 -5.82 4.47 9.14
N GLY A 264 -4.92 3.71 9.74
CA GLY A 264 -4.12 2.69 9.05
C GLY A 264 -4.97 1.57 8.44
N ASN A 265 -6.04 1.13 9.11
CA ASN A 265 -7.01 0.18 8.57
C ASN A 265 -7.84 0.81 7.43
N ALA A 266 -8.18 2.09 7.53
CA ALA A 266 -8.91 2.86 6.53
C ALA A 266 -8.01 3.38 5.39
N SER A 267 -6.69 3.21 5.48
CA SER A 267 -5.70 3.85 4.60
C SER A 267 -5.96 3.66 3.11
N TYR A 268 -6.56 2.55 2.70
CA TYR A 268 -6.91 2.30 1.29
C TYR A 268 -8.05 3.23 0.83
N ALA A 269 -9.13 3.32 1.60
CA ALA A 269 -10.24 4.22 1.28
C ALA A 269 -9.81 5.69 1.36
N VAL A 270 -9.03 6.05 2.39
CA VAL A 270 -8.41 7.37 2.55
C VAL A 270 -7.55 7.68 1.31
N TYR A 271 -6.67 6.76 0.90
CA TYR A 271 -5.78 6.94 -0.25
C TYR A 271 -6.54 7.13 -1.57
N LEU A 272 -7.62 6.40 -1.82
CA LEU A 272 -8.37 6.55 -3.07
C LEU A 272 -9.24 7.80 -3.12
N SER A 273 -9.75 8.28 -1.98
CA SER A 273 -10.69 9.40 -1.94
C SER A 273 -10.03 10.77 -1.69
N HIS A 274 -8.85 10.80 -1.06
CA HIS A 274 -8.25 12.06 -0.60
C HIS A 274 -8.09 13.14 -1.68
N PRO A 275 -7.74 12.86 -2.96
CA PRO A 275 -7.54 13.95 -3.91
C PRO A 275 -8.81 14.74 -4.16
N TYR A 276 -9.95 14.04 -4.19
CA TYR A 276 -11.25 14.69 -4.37
C TYR A 276 -11.69 15.42 -3.12
N CYS A 277 -11.38 14.85 -1.95
CA CYS A 277 -11.65 15.51 -0.65
C CYS A 277 -10.80 16.78 -0.50
N VAL A 278 -9.52 16.71 -0.86
CA VAL A 278 -8.61 17.86 -0.82
C VAL A 278 -9.09 18.96 -1.77
N GLU A 279 -9.42 18.60 -3.02
CA GLU A 279 -9.87 19.58 -4.00
C GLU A 279 -11.22 20.19 -3.64
N ALA A 280 -12.17 19.37 -3.13
CA ALA A 280 -13.45 19.87 -2.63
C ALA A 280 -13.27 20.80 -1.43
N ALA A 281 -12.45 20.41 -0.46
CA ALA A 281 -12.19 21.22 0.72
C ALA A 281 -11.57 22.59 0.35
N ARG A 282 -10.62 22.58 -0.59
CA ARG A 282 -9.97 23.81 -1.09
C ARG A 282 -10.95 24.76 -1.79
N LYS A 283 -11.95 24.23 -2.49
CA LYS A 283 -12.96 25.04 -3.19
C LYS A 283 -14.10 25.49 -2.26
N LEU A 284 -14.46 24.68 -1.28
CA LEU A 284 -15.65 24.89 -0.46
C LEU A 284 -15.34 25.65 0.85
N LEU A 285 -14.21 25.35 1.53
CA LEU A 285 -13.89 25.97 2.80
C LEU A 285 -13.75 27.50 2.73
N PRO A 286 -13.06 28.08 1.73
CA PRO A 286 -13.00 29.56 1.61
C PRO A 286 -14.36 30.21 1.33
N LYS A 287 -15.29 29.47 0.71
CA LYS A 287 -16.67 29.96 0.47
C LYS A 287 -17.54 29.88 1.72
N ALA A 288 -17.33 28.85 2.54
CA ALA A 288 -18.08 28.61 3.75
C ALA A 288 -17.57 29.47 4.94
N ILE A 289 -16.29 29.72 4.98
CA ILE A 289 -15.62 30.47 6.07
C ILE A 289 -14.87 31.65 5.46
N HIS A 290 -15.41 32.84 5.64
CA HIS A 290 -14.82 34.07 5.10
C HIS A 290 -13.40 34.27 5.63
N GLY A 291 -12.45 34.55 4.72
CA GLY A 291 -11.04 34.73 5.08
C GLY A 291 -10.27 33.44 5.36
N PHE A 292 -10.84 32.25 5.09
CA PHE A 292 -10.13 30.97 5.28
C PHE A 292 -9.02 30.79 4.25
N ASP A 293 -7.78 30.80 4.73
CA ASP A 293 -6.59 30.53 3.90
C ASP A 293 -6.25 29.02 3.91
N VAL A 294 -6.46 28.38 2.76
CA VAL A 294 -6.20 26.95 2.55
C VAL A 294 -4.70 26.60 2.56
N THR A 295 -3.82 27.61 2.41
CA THR A 295 -2.36 27.44 2.39
C THR A 295 -1.72 27.65 3.75
N SER A 296 -2.47 28.25 4.68
CA SER A 296 -2.00 28.43 6.06
C SER A 296 -1.82 27.10 6.77
N PRO A 297 -0.96 26.98 7.79
CA PRO A 297 -0.80 25.75 8.56
C PRO A 297 -2.12 25.19 9.12
N ILE A 298 -3.03 26.08 9.56
CA ILE A 298 -4.36 25.71 10.04
C ILE A 298 -5.23 25.19 8.88
N GLY A 299 -5.18 25.85 7.72
CA GLY A 299 -5.90 25.42 6.52
C GLY A 299 -5.45 24.03 6.05
N VAL A 300 -4.14 23.81 5.97
CA VAL A 300 -3.56 22.51 5.63
C VAL A 300 -3.98 21.42 6.63
N ALA A 301 -3.84 21.69 7.94
CA ALA A 301 -4.27 20.74 8.97
C ALA A 301 -5.76 20.41 8.87
N THR A 302 -6.61 21.43 8.64
CA THR A 302 -8.06 21.24 8.46
C THR A 302 -8.36 20.36 7.26
N ILE A 303 -7.74 20.58 6.11
CA ILE A 303 -7.92 19.76 4.90
C ILE A 303 -7.51 18.30 5.16
N ILE A 304 -6.36 18.08 5.83
CA ILE A 304 -5.91 16.72 6.18
C ILE A 304 -6.92 16.01 7.08
N VAL A 305 -7.43 16.71 8.11
CA VAL A 305 -8.44 16.15 9.02
C VAL A 305 -9.72 15.82 8.26
N VAL A 306 -10.22 16.73 7.44
CA VAL A 306 -11.44 16.51 6.64
C VAL A 306 -11.26 15.33 5.68
N ALA A 307 -10.15 15.28 4.92
CA ALA A 307 -9.88 14.19 3.98
C ALA A 307 -9.76 12.84 4.69
N THR A 308 -9.09 12.82 5.85
CA THR A 308 -8.95 11.61 6.67
C THR A 308 -10.30 11.16 7.25
N ALA A 309 -11.13 12.09 7.73
CA ALA A 309 -12.46 11.79 8.26
C ALA A 309 -13.39 11.24 7.17
N VAL A 310 -13.44 11.88 6.00
CA VAL A 310 -14.25 11.42 4.85
C VAL A 310 -13.77 10.04 4.38
N GLY A 311 -12.46 9.83 4.25
CA GLY A 311 -11.90 8.51 3.91
C GLY A 311 -12.18 7.45 4.96
N GLY A 312 -12.18 7.80 6.25
CA GLY A 312 -12.57 6.93 7.36
C GLY A 312 -14.06 6.54 7.31
N MET A 313 -14.95 7.49 6.99
CA MET A 313 -16.37 7.21 6.76
C MET A 313 -16.57 6.31 5.54
N LEU A 314 -15.89 6.59 4.43
CA LEU A 314 -15.91 5.76 3.23
C LEU A 314 -15.44 4.32 3.53
N TYR A 315 -14.39 4.18 4.34
CA TYR A 315 -13.93 2.86 4.79
C TYR A 315 -15.02 2.11 5.56
N TRP A 316 -15.64 2.78 6.53
CA TRP A 316 -16.58 2.12 7.42
C TRP A 316 -17.89 1.74 6.72
N PHE A 317 -18.45 2.66 5.93
CA PHE A 317 -19.77 2.49 5.33
C PHE A 317 -19.75 1.84 3.95
N VAL A 318 -18.63 1.92 3.21
CA VAL A 318 -18.55 1.46 1.82
C VAL A 318 -17.47 0.40 1.63
N ASP A 319 -16.18 0.70 1.90
CA ASP A 319 -15.07 -0.22 1.61
C ASP A 319 -15.20 -1.55 2.36
N LYS A 320 -15.40 -1.49 3.67
CA LYS A 320 -15.50 -2.68 4.53
C LYS A 320 -16.67 -3.60 4.15
N PRO A 321 -17.90 -3.12 3.91
CA PRO A 321 -19.01 -3.94 3.42
C PRO A 321 -18.74 -4.50 2.03
N LEU A 322 -18.26 -3.67 1.06
CA LEU A 322 -17.96 -4.11 -0.30
C LEU A 322 -16.89 -5.19 -0.32
N HIS A 323 -15.79 -5.00 0.39
CA HIS A 323 -14.73 -6.01 0.51
C HIS A 323 -15.27 -7.32 1.06
N THR A 324 -16.05 -7.26 2.15
CA THR A 324 -16.62 -8.46 2.78
C THR A 324 -17.59 -9.18 1.84
N GLY A 325 -18.44 -8.43 1.15
CA GLY A 325 -19.40 -8.96 0.18
C GLY A 325 -18.71 -9.62 -1.03
N ALA A 326 -17.77 -8.90 -1.64
CA ALA A 326 -17.00 -9.37 -2.79
C ALA A 326 -16.20 -10.63 -2.45
N ARG A 327 -15.54 -10.69 -1.28
CA ARG A 327 -14.81 -11.86 -0.82
C ARG A 327 -15.73 -13.07 -0.67
N ARG A 328 -16.90 -12.92 -0.04
CA ARG A 328 -17.90 -13.99 0.11
C ARG A 328 -18.40 -14.48 -1.25
N LEU A 329 -18.66 -13.56 -2.17
CA LEU A 329 -19.12 -13.88 -3.52
C LEU A 329 -18.06 -14.67 -4.30
N LEU A 330 -16.83 -14.17 -4.35
CA LEU A 330 -15.72 -14.83 -5.05
C LEU A 330 -15.43 -16.23 -4.48
N HIS A 331 -15.42 -16.38 -3.15
CA HIS A 331 -15.22 -17.69 -2.52
C HIS A 331 -16.34 -18.67 -2.86
N ARG A 332 -17.60 -18.22 -2.98
CA ARG A 332 -18.73 -19.06 -3.41
C ARG A 332 -18.61 -19.43 -4.89
N LEU A 333 -18.41 -18.46 -5.78
CA LEU A 333 -18.30 -18.67 -7.23
C LEU A 333 -17.14 -19.63 -7.58
N LEU A 334 -16.04 -19.48 -6.87
CA LEU A 334 -14.86 -20.30 -7.08
C LEU A 334 -14.92 -21.63 -6.31
N LYS A 335 -16.03 -21.97 -5.63
CA LYS A 335 -16.21 -23.19 -4.84
C LYS A 335 -15.02 -23.46 -3.90
N MET A 336 -14.54 -22.38 -3.26
CA MET A 336 -13.43 -22.52 -2.33
C MET A 336 -13.90 -23.15 -1.03
N PRO A 337 -13.15 -24.12 -0.46
CA PRO A 337 -13.48 -24.66 0.84
C PRO A 337 -13.54 -23.52 1.86
N ARG A 338 -14.56 -23.52 2.72
CA ARG A 338 -14.60 -22.63 3.88
C ARG A 338 -13.46 -23.05 4.81
N HIS A 339 -12.28 -22.55 4.57
CA HIS A 339 -11.23 -22.65 5.57
C HIS A 339 -11.71 -21.84 6.77
N GLY A 340 -11.90 -22.53 7.89
CA GLY A 340 -12.10 -21.85 9.15
C GLY A 340 -11.04 -20.75 9.28
N THR A 341 -11.39 -19.64 9.84
CA THR A 341 -10.78 -18.34 10.06
C THR A 341 -9.23 -18.22 10.17
N ARG A 342 -8.44 -19.17 9.65
CA ARG A 342 -6.96 -19.17 9.71
C ARG A 342 -6.27 -18.30 8.64
N HIS A 343 -7.00 -17.70 7.70
CA HIS A 343 -6.43 -16.91 6.59
C HIS A 343 -6.84 -15.43 6.57
N ALA A 344 -7.20 -14.87 7.70
CA ALA A 344 -7.25 -13.42 7.83
C ALA A 344 -5.85 -12.87 8.15
N VAL A 345 -4.88 -13.10 7.27
CA VAL A 345 -3.46 -12.75 7.49
C VAL A 345 -3.20 -11.22 7.50
N ILE A 346 -4.16 -10.41 7.08
CA ILE A 346 -4.16 -8.96 7.35
C ILE A 346 -4.81 -8.66 8.72
N ASN A 347 -5.48 -9.67 9.32
CA ASN A 347 -6.17 -9.59 10.61
C ASN A 347 -5.80 -10.75 11.54
N GLN A 348 -4.72 -11.52 11.30
CA GLN A 348 -4.30 -12.61 12.18
C GLN A 348 -2.96 -12.32 12.85
N PRO A 349 -2.83 -12.83 14.07
CA PRO A 349 -1.67 -12.65 14.91
C PRO A 349 -0.51 -13.54 14.49
N VAL A 350 0.65 -13.02 14.67
CA VAL A 350 1.88 -13.78 14.70
C VAL A 350 1.95 -14.50 16.05
N MET A 351 2.06 -15.81 16.02
CA MET A 351 2.36 -16.61 17.21
C MET A 351 3.65 -16.08 17.87
N ALA A 352 3.59 -15.81 19.16
CA ALA A 352 4.78 -15.56 19.96
C ALA A 352 5.70 -16.78 19.85
N ALA A 353 6.97 -16.55 19.55
CA ALA A 353 8.03 -17.57 19.55
C ALA A 353 8.41 -17.93 21.00
N HIS A 354 7.49 -18.50 21.77
CA HIS A 354 7.75 -18.94 23.15
C HIS A 354 7.17 -20.30 23.48
N ASP A 355 6.86 -21.14 22.49
CA ASP A 355 6.55 -22.56 22.73
C ASP A 355 7.36 -23.45 21.79
N VAL A 356 8.67 -23.47 21.98
CA VAL A 356 9.51 -24.61 21.63
C VAL A 356 9.58 -25.48 22.91
N PRO A 357 8.92 -26.65 22.93
CA PRO A 357 9.09 -27.55 24.06
C PRO A 357 10.57 -27.95 24.14
N ALA A 358 11.18 -27.72 25.27
CA ALA A 358 12.51 -28.23 25.59
C ALA A 358 12.51 -29.75 25.34
N ARG A 359 13.26 -30.22 24.37
CA ARG A 359 13.57 -31.64 24.23
C ARG A 359 14.40 -32.02 25.43
N ASN A 360 13.79 -32.75 26.35
CA ASN A 360 14.52 -33.49 27.41
C ASN A 360 15.48 -34.48 26.74
N VAL A 361 16.72 -34.10 26.67
CA VAL A 361 17.81 -35.07 26.44
C VAL A 361 18.09 -35.75 27.77
N SER A 362 17.48 -36.89 28.01
CA SER A 362 17.88 -37.76 29.08
C SER A 362 19.25 -38.37 28.73
N VAL A 363 20.27 -37.85 29.36
CA VAL A 363 21.58 -38.52 29.40
C VAL A 363 21.42 -39.72 30.30
N LYS A 364 21.35 -40.91 29.72
CA LYS A 364 21.61 -42.15 30.46
C LYS A 364 23.10 -42.20 30.82
N GLN A 365 23.39 -42.02 32.10
CA GLN A 365 24.60 -42.51 32.69
C GLN A 365 24.45 -44.03 32.82
N ASP A 366 25.16 -44.79 32.03
CA ASP A 366 25.48 -46.19 32.36
C ASP A 366 26.94 -46.23 32.74
N ALA A 367 27.11 -46.69 33.99
CA ALA A 367 28.38 -47.01 34.61
C ALA A 367 29.03 -48.26 33.95
N ILE A 368 30.30 -48.24 33.66
CA ILE A 368 31.37 -49.11 34.20
C ILE A 368 32.68 -48.48 33.77
#